data_0139ecea7d2ccce69232eac73643e790
#
_entry.id   0139ecea7d2ccce69232eac73643e790
#
_cell.length_a   1.000
_cell.length_b   1.000
_cell.length_c   1.000
_cell.angle_alpha   90.00
_cell.angle_beta   90.00
_cell.angle_gamma   90.00
#
_symmetry.space_group_name_H-M   'P 1'
#
loop_
_entity.id
_entity.type
_entity.pdbx_description
1 polymer ?
#
loop_
_entity_poly.entity_id
_entity_poly.type
_entity_poly.pdbx_seq_one_letter_code
_entity_poly.pdbx_strand_id
1 'polypeptide(L)' 'MGVPLIFHWGGPRHGEVDEVPAESLASSVLVYDGPRWMGVYERSQPPQMHDTPQGPAEVWVVRE' A
#
# COMPACT_ATOMS: atom_id res chain seq x y z
N MET A 1 -15.45 6.97 10.86
CA MET A 1 -14.26 7.24 10.06
C MET A 1 -13.61 5.93 9.71
N GLY A 2 -13.22 5.78 8.46
CA GLY A 2 -12.67 4.53 7.99
C GLY A 2 -11.17 4.42 8.18
N VAL A 3 -10.68 3.20 8.09
CA VAL A 3 -9.27 2.92 8.05
C VAL A 3 -8.76 3.27 6.64
N PRO A 4 -7.56 3.86 6.51
CA PRO A 4 -7.03 4.17 5.18
C PRO A 4 -6.91 2.94 4.30
N LEU A 5 -7.24 3.11 3.02
CA LEU A 5 -7.07 2.06 2.02
C LEU A 5 -5.76 2.28 1.27
N ILE A 6 -5.06 1.17 1.02
CA ILE A 6 -3.79 1.18 0.30
C ILE A 6 -3.94 0.34 -0.96
N PHE A 7 -3.56 0.91 -2.10
CA PHE A 7 -3.50 0.21 -3.39
C PHE A 7 -2.04 -0.10 -3.69
N HIS A 8 -1.74 -1.36 -3.91
CA HIS A 8 -0.37 -1.83 -4.17
C HIS A 8 -0.08 -1.75 -5.67
N TRP A 9 1.00 -1.06 -6.02
CA TRP A 9 1.42 -0.90 -7.42
C TRP A 9 2.73 -1.62 -7.64
N GLY A 10 2.70 -2.59 -8.55
CA GLY A 10 3.88 -3.39 -8.85
C GLY A 10 4.12 -4.49 -7.83
N GLY A 11 5.04 -5.39 -8.16
CA GLY A 11 5.41 -6.50 -7.30
C GLY A 11 4.32 -7.54 -7.15
N PRO A 12 4.48 -8.46 -6.19
CA PRO A 12 3.57 -9.61 -6.05
C PRO A 12 2.17 -9.22 -5.56
N ARG A 13 2.03 -8.03 -4.97
CA ARG A 13 0.73 -7.57 -4.48
C ARG A 13 0.06 -6.58 -5.41
N HIS A 14 0.55 -6.44 -6.62
CA HIS A 14 0.01 -5.48 -7.58
C HIS A 14 -1.51 -5.64 -7.70
N GLY A 15 -2.22 -4.53 -7.53
CA GLY A 15 -3.68 -4.50 -7.63
C GLY A 15 -4.43 -4.83 -6.35
N GLU A 16 -3.74 -5.28 -5.30
CA GLU A 16 -4.39 -5.56 -4.03
C GLU A 16 -4.72 -4.28 -3.29
N VAL A 17 -5.89 -4.29 -2.64
CA VAL A 17 -6.34 -3.17 -1.81
C VAL A 17 -6.52 -3.68 -0.39
N ASP A 18 -5.83 -3.04 0.55
CA ASP A 18 -5.89 -3.43 1.95
C ASP A 18 -6.21 -2.25 2.83
N GLU A 19 -6.86 -2.53 3.95
CA GLU A 19 -7.04 -1.54 5.01
C GLU A 19 -5.81 -1.60 5.92
N VAL A 20 -5.12 -0.47 6.08
CA VAL A 20 -3.91 -0.40 6.89
C VAL A 20 -4.06 0.73 7.89
N PRO A 21 -3.86 0.48 9.19
CA PRO A 21 -3.98 1.53 10.19
C PRO A 21 -3.05 2.70 9.91
N ALA A 22 -3.53 3.92 10.18
CA ALA A 22 -2.74 5.12 9.91
C ALA A 22 -1.38 5.10 10.61
N GLU A 23 -1.32 4.51 11.81
CA GLU A 23 -0.07 4.38 12.55
C GLU A 23 0.97 3.55 11.82
N SER A 24 0.53 2.56 11.04
CA SER A 24 1.44 1.74 10.23
C SER A 24 1.94 2.49 9.00
N LEU A 25 1.26 3.56 8.61
CA LEU A 25 1.62 4.36 7.44
C LEU A 25 2.54 5.53 7.80
N ALA A 26 2.78 5.75 9.09
CA ALA A 26 3.53 6.94 9.54
C ALA A 26 4.97 6.95 9.03
N SER A 27 5.57 5.78 8.82
CA SER A 27 6.95 5.68 8.32
C SER A 27 7.04 5.79 6.80
N SER A 28 5.91 5.83 6.10
CA SER A 28 5.83 5.82 4.62
C SER A 28 6.39 4.55 3.99
N VAL A 29 6.50 3.48 4.77
CA VAL A 29 7.04 2.20 4.34
C VAL A 29 6.20 1.08 4.95
N LEU A 30 5.84 0.10 4.13
CA LEU A 30 5.18 -1.12 4.58
C LEU A 30 6.08 -2.30 4.30
N VAL A 31 6.43 -3.04 5.35
CA VAL A 31 7.30 -4.22 5.22
C VAL A 31 6.43 -5.47 5.19
N TYR A 32 6.66 -6.28 4.19
CA TYR A 32 5.96 -7.55 4.00
C TYR A 32 6.96 -8.67 4.16
N ASP A 33 6.65 -9.59 5.07
CA ASP A 33 7.52 -10.70 5.40
C ASP A 33 6.68 -11.98 5.39
N GLY A 34 6.76 -12.69 4.29
CA GLY A 34 5.98 -13.91 4.11
C GLY A 34 6.81 -15.04 3.51
N PRO A 35 6.25 -16.26 3.48
CA PRO A 35 7.01 -17.42 3.01
C PRO A 35 7.35 -17.39 1.53
N ARG A 36 6.63 -16.59 0.75
CA ARG A 36 6.84 -16.55 -0.70
C ARG A 36 7.58 -15.31 -1.14
N TRP A 37 7.52 -14.24 -0.34
CA TRP A 37 8.11 -12.98 -0.75
C TRP A 37 8.35 -12.11 0.47
N MET A 38 9.52 -11.51 0.50
CA MET A 38 9.87 -10.49 1.48
C MET A 38 10.20 -9.23 0.72
N GLY A 39 9.62 -8.12 1.14
CA GLY A 39 9.89 -6.88 0.46
C GLY A 39 9.18 -5.70 1.10
N VAL A 40 9.27 -4.58 0.43
CA VAL A 40 8.83 -3.31 0.96
C VAL A 40 8.02 -2.56 -0.09
N TYR A 41 6.91 -1.96 0.34
CA TYR A 41 6.17 -0.99 -0.44
C TYR A 41 6.35 0.39 0.18
N GLU A 42 6.50 1.39 -0.66
CA GLU A 42 6.69 2.78 -0.23
C GLU A 42 5.55 3.65 -0.71
N ARG A 43 5.21 4.68 0.09
CA ARG A 43 4.25 5.67 -0.35
C ARG A 43 4.73 6.34 -1.63
N SER A 44 3.80 6.49 -2.59
CA SER A 44 4.11 7.20 -3.83
C SER A 44 4.54 8.64 -3.55
N GLN A 45 5.52 9.13 -4.29
CA GLN A 45 6.03 10.50 -4.15
C GLN A 45 5.91 11.21 -5.50
N PRO A 46 5.00 12.18 -5.67
CA PRO A 46 4.05 12.66 -4.65
C PRO A 46 2.94 11.66 -4.38
N PRO A 47 2.23 11.80 -3.24
CA PRO A 47 1.13 10.91 -2.93
C PRO A 47 0.07 10.94 -4.02
N GLN A 48 -0.42 9.77 -4.39
CA GLN A 48 -1.45 9.63 -5.41
C GLN A 48 -2.58 8.78 -4.89
N MET A 49 -3.78 9.04 -5.39
CA MET A 49 -4.96 8.27 -5.03
C MET A 49 -5.45 7.51 -6.24
N HIS A 50 -6.02 6.33 -6.01
CA HIS A 50 -6.58 5.49 -7.04
C HIS A 50 -7.97 5.03 -6.61
N ASP A 51 -8.95 5.15 -7.50
CA ASP A 51 -10.31 4.70 -7.21
C ASP A 51 -10.38 3.19 -7.29
N THR A 52 -10.96 2.60 -6.25
CA THR A 52 -11.16 1.16 -6.18
C THR A 52 -12.62 0.87 -5.87
N PRO A 53 -13.09 -0.38 -6.04
CA PRO A 53 -14.45 -0.74 -5.63
C PRO A 53 -14.75 -0.50 -4.16
N GLN A 54 -13.71 -0.47 -3.31
CA GLN A 54 -13.87 -0.19 -1.89
C GLN A 54 -13.81 1.30 -1.58
N GLY A 55 -13.47 2.14 -2.56
CA GLY A 55 -13.32 3.58 -2.37
C GLY A 55 -11.93 4.05 -2.78
N PRO A 56 -11.62 5.33 -2.60
CA PRO A 56 -10.30 5.85 -2.96
C PRO A 56 -9.22 5.25 -2.05
N ALA A 57 -8.12 4.83 -2.66
CA ALA A 57 -6.99 4.25 -1.95
C ALA A 57 -5.71 4.99 -2.31
N GLU A 58 -4.81 5.09 -1.36
CA GLU A 58 -3.50 5.70 -1.61
C GLU A 58 -2.59 4.70 -2.30
N VAL A 59 -1.88 5.15 -3.32
CA VAL A 59 -0.98 4.28 -4.10
C VAL A 59 0.35 4.12 -3.37
N TRP A 60 0.76 2.87 -3.19
CA TRP A 60 2.05 2.51 -2.62
C TRP A 60 2.77 1.63 -3.64
N VAL A 61 4.04 1.91 -3.85
CA VAL A 61 4.82 1.31 -4.94
C VAL A 61 5.87 0.37 -4.35
N VAL A 62 6.03 -0.78 -5.00
CA VAL A 62 7.04 -1.74 -4.56
C VAL A 62 8.43 -1.13 -4.66
N ARG A 63 9.24 -1.34 -3.63
CA ARG A 63 10.65 -0.97 -3.66
C ARG A 63 11.43 -2.13 -4.25
N GLU A 64 12.13 -1.85 -5.30
CA GLU A 64 12.98 -2.86 -5.95
C GLU A 64 14.45 -2.60 -5.70
#